data_c84ee53e92b7f613dfff1d6d4e7dcac5
#
_entry.id   c84ee53e92b7f613dfff1d6d4e7dcac5
#
_cell.length_a   1.000
_cell.length_b   1.000
_cell.length_c   1.000
_cell.angle_alpha   90.00
_cell.angle_beta   90.00
_cell.angle_gamma   90.00
#
_symmetry.space_group_name_H-M   'P 1'
#
loop_
_entity.id
_entity.type
_entity.pdbx_description
1 polymer ?
#
loop_
_entity_poly.entity_id
_entity_poly.type
_entity_poly.pdbx_seq_one_letter_code
_entity_poly.pdbx_strand_id
1 'polypeptide(L)'
;MILSQFKRTIFGPRSETLDPGQLPLFTITAQAARAAANDDVTGGRLPDGAEGRGKRPARRNRGKLPEHLPRIDVVIDIESHICPCCGERLHKIGETVKEAFDVIPMQYRVKRIVRPRYGCRGCRQGVMQAPAPAQAIDGGMVTEALLAHIAVMKYGYQLPLYRQEQMFAAQGITLDRQTLASWMGRAAWWLKPLHTLLRDTVMSHPRLFADETPLPVLDPGRGRTKVCQFWAIATDDRPWGGPAPPAVVYMFAEDRKAIRAKQLFGDYHGILQVDGYAAAYKGLIKNGGHLVQLAFCFAHARRKFWDVHVATKSPIAAEALQRIAMFYAIEDRIRGLPAAHRAAVRQTDRPLIEDFKPWLEARLLEVSKKSGLGKAIRYTLNHWEGLTRFIDDGRIEIDSNTVERSIKPIGLGKKNYLFAGSEGGAKTWATLASLINTAKLHDIDPRHYLTDVLERIVSGRTKINQLHMLLPWNWKAERDSSQAKLAA
;
A
#
# COMPACT_ATOMS: atom_id res chain seq x y z
N MET A 1 -17.60 14.94 -31.52
CA MET A 1 -16.55 14.33 -30.70
C MET A 1 -16.47 14.89 -29.28
N ILE A 2 -16.47 16.22 -29.06
CA ILE A 2 -16.45 16.84 -27.71
C ILE A 2 -17.69 16.49 -26.87
N LEU A 3 -18.90 16.47 -27.47
CA LEU A 3 -20.15 16.11 -26.77
C LEU A 3 -20.20 14.64 -26.29
N SER A 4 -19.55 13.71 -26.98
CA SER A 4 -19.48 12.30 -26.56
C SER A 4 -18.51 12.10 -25.40
N GLN A 5 -17.41 12.85 -25.36
CA GLN A 5 -16.49 12.89 -24.20
C GLN A 5 -17.16 13.54 -22.98
N PHE A 6 -17.91 14.62 -23.17
CA PHE A 6 -18.66 15.29 -22.09
C PHE A 6 -19.74 14.37 -21.49
N LYS A 7 -20.51 13.67 -22.34
CA LYS A 7 -21.50 12.69 -21.87
C LYS A 7 -20.84 11.54 -21.11
N ARG A 8 -19.68 11.06 -21.55
CA ARG A 8 -18.96 9.97 -20.87
C ARG A 8 -18.37 10.39 -19.52
N THR A 9 -17.94 11.66 -19.38
CA THR A 9 -17.42 12.22 -18.12
C THR A 9 -18.53 12.47 -17.09
N ILE A 10 -19.74 12.83 -17.54
CA ILE A 10 -20.86 13.17 -16.65
C ILE A 10 -21.78 11.98 -16.38
N PHE A 11 -22.02 11.13 -17.38
CA PHE A 11 -22.99 10.03 -17.34
C PHE A 11 -22.39 8.63 -17.59
N GLY A 12 -21.07 8.52 -17.72
CA GLY A 12 -20.40 7.23 -17.82
C GLY A 12 -20.54 6.41 -16.53
N PRO A 13 -20.43 5.08 -16.61
CA PRO A 13 -20.53 4.24 -15.43
C PRO A 13 -19.47 4.65 -14.40
N ARG A 14 -19.92 5.10 -13.25
CA ARG A 14 -19.10 5.45 -12.08
C ARG A 14 -18.70 4.21 -11.27
N SER A 15 -18.80 3.05 -11.86
CA SER A 15 -18.41 1.76 -11.28
C SER A 15 -16.89 1.67 -11.23
N GLU A 16 -16.35 1.16 -10.14
CA GLU A 16 -14.93 0.76 -10.01
C GLU A 16 -14.61 -0.49 -10.86
N THR A 17 -15.56 -1.01 -11.63
CA THR A 17 -15.36 -2.09 -12.59
C THR A 17 -14.49 -1.58 -13.73
N LEU A 18 -13.28 -2.11 -13.80
CA LEU A 18 -12.36 -1.86 -14.90
C LEU A 18 -13.00 -2.33 -16.21
N ASP A 19 -12.90 -1.50 -17.25
CA ASP A 19 -13.25 -1.88 -18.62
C ASP A 19 -12.56 -3.21 -18.95
N PRO A 20 -13.28 -4.24 -19.43
CA PRO A 20 -12.69 -5.53 -19.83
C PRO A 20 -11.48 -5.38 -20.76
N GLY A 21 -11.42 -4.33 -21.57
CA GLY A 21 -10.27 -4.01 -22.41
C GLY A 21 -9.05 -3.46 -21.64
N GLN A 22 -9.20 -2.98 -20.41
CA GLN A 22 -8.11 -2.59 -19.51
C GLN A 22 -7.64 -3.72 -18.59
N LEU A 23 -8.42 -4.80 -18.49
CA LEU A 23 -8.11 -5.97 -17.67
C LEU A 23 -6.72 -6.57 -17.91
N PRO A 24 -6.19 -6.65 -19.16
CA PRO A 24 -4.83 -7.17 -19.37
C PRO A 24 -3.74 -6.38 -18.67
N LEU A 25 -3.90 -5.04 -18.52
CA LEU A 25 -2.89 -4.21 -17.85
C LEU A 25 -2.86 -4.44 -16.33
N PHE A 26 -4.02 -4.75 -15.72
CA PHE A 26 -4.15 -4.96 -14.27
C PHE A 26 -4.20 -6.44 -13.88
N THR A 27 -4.66 -7.34 -14.77
CA THR A 27 -4.67 -8.78 -14.50
C THR A 27 -3.29 -9.39 -14.50
N ILE A 28 -2.39 -8.94 -15.38
CA ILE A 28 -0.99 -9.39 -15.38
C ILE A 28 -0.33 -9.04 -14.03
N THR A 29 -0.54 -7.81 -13.53
CA THR A 29 0.01 -7.37 -12.24
C THR A 29 -0.71 -7.99 -11.03
N ALA A 30 -2.02 -8.21 -11.09
CA ALA A 30 -2.78 -8.83 -10.01
C ALA A 30 -2.57 -10.35 -9.95
N GLN A 31 -2.38 -11.03 -11.08
CA GLN A 31 -2.04 -12.45 -11.13
C GLN A 31 -0.60 -12.69 -10.68
N ALA A 32 0.34 -11.80 -11.03
CA ALA A 32 1.72 -11.89 -10.57
C ALA A 32 1.85 -11.60 -9.07
N ALA A 33 1.09 -10.66 -8.52
CA ALA A 33 1.03 -10.42 -7.07
C ALA A 33 0.38 -11.60 -6.31
N ARG A 34 -0.57 -12.32 -6.94
CA ARG A 34 -1.17 -13.53 -6.38
C ARG A 34 -0.28 -14.76 -6.52
N ALA A 35 0.49 -14.87 -7.59
CA ALA A 35 1.49 -15.93 -7.75
C ALA A 35 2.62 -15.77 -6.71
N ALA A 36 3.15 -14.56 -6.52
CA ALA A 36 4.16 -14.28 -5.50
C ALA A 36 3.67 -14.51 -4.06
N ALA A 37 2.37 -14.38 -3.79
CA ALA A 37 1.79 -14.66 -2.48
C ALA A 37 1.49 -16.16 -2.24
N ASN A 38 1.46 -16.97 -3.30
CA ASN A 38 1.19 -18.42 -3.19
C ASN A 38 2.45 -19.30 -3.26
N ASP A 39 3.60 -18.75 -3.62
CA ASP A 39 4.85 -19.53 -3.79
C ASP A 39 5.64 -19.75 -2.47
N ASP A 40 5.18 -19.17 -1.35
CA ASP A 40 5.84 -19.37 -0.05
C ASP A 40 5.48 -20.68 0.67
N VAL A 41 4.70 -21.56 0.06
CA VAL A 41 4.28 -22.82 0.70
C VAL A 41 4.43 -24.04 -0.21
N THR A 42 5.55 -24.26 -0.87
CA THR A 42 5.98 -25.64 -1.19
C THR A 42 7.32 -25.63 -1.94
N GLY A 43 8.39 -26.02 -1.28
CA GLY A 43 9.60 -26.51 -1.94
C GLY A 43 9.30 -27.86 -2.60
N GLY A 44 9.52 -27.95 -3.91
CA GLY A 44 9.40 -29.23 -4.57
C GLY A 44 9.38 -29.17 -6.11
N ARG A 45 10.54 -29.50 -6.70
CA ARG A 45 10.75 -30.15 -8.02
C ARG A 45 9.96 -29.62 -9.23
N LEU A 46 10.72 -29.13 -10.19
CA LEU A 46 10.31 -28.95 -11.59
C LEU A 46 9.99 -30.31 -12.25
N PRO A 47 8.94 -30.42 -13.04
CA PRO A 47 8.82 -31.39 -14.10
C PRO A 47 8.81 -30.73 -15.48
N ASP A 48 9.57 -31.34 -16.39
CA ASP A 48 9.60 -31.07 -17.82
C ASP A 48 8.21 -31.19 -18.47
N GLY A 49 7.97 -30.30 -19.45
CA GLY A 49 6.97 -30.48 -20.53
C GLY A 49 5.54 -30.23 -20.09
N ALA A 50 4.97 -29.09 -20.51
CA ALA A 50 3.52 -28.96 -20.49
C ALA A 50 2.99 -28.03 -21.58
N GLU A 51 2.25 -28.66 -22.46
CA GLU A 51 1.28 -28.07 -23.38
C GLU A 51 0.28 -27.15 -22.68
N GLY A 52 -0.23 -26.16 -23.41
CA GLY A 52 -1.08 -25.08 -22.95
C GLY A 52 -2.24 -25.51 -22.04
N ARG A 53 -2.17 -25.12 -20.77
CA ARG A 53 -3.29 -25.27 -19.83
C ARG A 53 -4.13 -24.01 -19.81
N GLY A 54 -5.38 -24.15 -20.22
CA GLY A 54 -6.43 -23.13 -20.13
C GLY A 54 -6.52 -22.52 -18.73
N LYS A 55 -6.81 -21.21 -18.67
CA LYS A 55 -7.01 -20.44 -17.44
C LYS A 55 -7.95 -21.18 -16.49
N ARG A 56 -7.41 -21.69 -15.37
CA ARG A 56 -8.24 -22.20 -14.29
C ARG A 56 -9.06 -21.03 -13.72
N PRO A 57 -10.40 -21.16 -13.61
CA PRO A 57 -11.21 -20.15 -12.95
C PRO A 57 -10.72 -19.99 -11.51
N ALA A 58 -10.63 -18.73 -11.04
CA ALA A 58 -10.26 -18.44 -9.67
C ALA A 58 -11.11 -19.32 -8.72
N ARG A 59 -10.47 -20.14 -7.91
CA ARG A 59 -11.13 -20.96 -6.91
C ARG A 59 -11.90 -20.00 -5.99
N ARG A 60 -13.20 -19.91 -6.19
CA ARG A 60 -14.09 -19.37 -5.16
C ARG A 60 -13.91 -20.28 -3.95
N ASN A 61 -13.68 -19.68 -2.80
CA ASN A 61 -13.58 -20.41 -1.53
C ASN A 61 -14.95 -21.03 -1.20
N ARG A 62 -15.32 -22.10 -1.92
CA ARG A 62 -16.47 -22.95 -1.66
C ARG A 62 -15.97 -24.14 -0.85
N GLY A 63 -15.57 -23.90 0.36
CA GLY A 63 -14.96 -24.97 1.13
C GLY A 63 -14.84 -24.58 2.59
N LYS A 64 -13.99 -25.26 3.30
CA LYS A 64 -13.80 -25.15 4.74
C LYS A 64 -13.60 -23.69 5.20
N LEU A 65 -14.31 -23.32 6.25
CA LEU A 65 -14.11 -22.08 6.96
C LEU A 65 -12.71 -22.09 7.63
N PRO A 66 -12.05 -20.92 7.81
CA PRO A 66 -10.72 -20.85 8.39
C PRO A 66 -10.62 -21.57 9.74
N GLU A 67 -9.64 -22.47 9.88
CA GLU A 67 -9.50 -23.33 11.07
C GLU A 67 -9.11 -22.55 12.33
N HIS A 68 -8.43 -21.40 12.19
CA HIS A 68 -8.00 -20.54 13.29
C HIS A 68 -9.12 -19.73 13.95
N LEU A 69 -10.34 -19.72 13.36
CA LEU A 69 -11.46 -19.00 13.97
C LEU A 69 -12.12 -19.86 15.05
N PRO A 70 -12.52 -19.27 16.21
CA PRO A 70 -13.24 -19.98 17.25
C PRO A 70 -14.57 -20.53 16.73
N ARG A 71 -14.93 -21.72 17.14
CA ARG A 71 -16.22 -22.35 16.86
C ARG A 71 -17.07 -22.29 18.11
N ILE A 72 -18.34 -21.95 17.93
CA ILE A 72 -19.34 -21.93 18.97
C ILE A 72 -20.42 -22.89 18.54
N ASP A 73 -20.63 -23.96 19.29
CA ASP A 73 -21.66 -24.95 19.00
C ASP A 73 -23.03 -24.43 19.49
N VAL A 74 -23.96 -24.33 18.54
CA VAL A 74 -25.36 -24.05 18.83
C VAL A 74 -26.12 -25.35 18.60
N VAL A 75 -26.41 -26.04 19.69
CA VAL A 75 -27.15 -27.32 19.64
C VAL A 75 -28.65 -27.03 19.51
N ILE A 76 -29.24 -27.51 18.42
CA ILE A 76 -30.68 -27.50 18.22
C ILE A 76 -31.14 -28.94 18.41
N ASP A 77 -31.79 -29.21 19.53
CA ASP A 77 -32.25 -30.53 19.89
C ASP A 77 -33.77 -30.64 19.73
N ILE A 78 -34.28 -31.89 19.77
CA ILE A 78 -35.72 -32.20 19.73
C ILE A 78 -36.37 -31.84 21.08
N GLU A 79 -37.62 -31.39 21.07
CA GLU A 79 -38.36 -30.99 22.27
C GLU A 79 -38.59 -32.16 23.24
N SER A 80 -38.69 -33.39 22.76
CA SER A 80 -38.90 -34.57 23.57
C SER A 80 -38.04 -35.74 23.12
N HIS A 81 -37.36 -36.36 24.06
CA HIS A 81 -36.60 -37.59 23.84
C HIS A 81 -37.42 -38.88 24.07
N ILE A 82 -38.72 -38.78 24.05
CA ILE A 82 -39.65 -39.94 24.14
C ILE A 82 -40.13 -40.32 22.77
N CYS A 83 -40.02 -41.60 22.43
CA CYS A 83 -40.51 -42.11 21.16
C CYS A 83 -42.05 -41.98 21.05
N PRO A 84 -42.56 -41.32 20.00
CA PRO A 84 -44.01 -41.10 19.89
C PRO A 84 -44.83 -42.39 19.60
N CYS A 85 -44.15 -43.48 19.22
CA CYS A 85 -44.86 -44.75 18.90
C CYS A 85 -44.84 -45.78 20.02
N CYS A 86 -43.78 -45.87 20.82
CA CYS A 86 -43.68 -46.90 21.89
C CYS A 86 -43.46 -46.30 23.29
N GLY A 87 -43.24 -45.00 23.45
CA GLY A 87 -43.05 -44.34 24.73
C GLY A 87 -41.69 -44.56 25.38
N GLU A 88 -40.75 -45.25 24.71
CA GLU A 88 -39.41 -45.46 25.23
C GLU A 88 -38.49 -44.24 24.96
N ARG A 89 -37.39 -44.16 25.71
CA ARG A 89 -36.41 -43.06 25.59
C ARG A 89 -35.59 -43.23 24.31
N LEU A 90 -35.57 -42.21 23.45
CA LEU A 90 -34.74 -42.15 22.26
C LEU A 90 -33.26 -42.02 22.64
N HIS A 91 -32.37 -42.68 21.89
CA HIS A 91 -30.91 -42.53 22.00
C HIS A 91 -30.35 -41.82 20.79
N LYS A 92 -29.29 -41.02 20.98
CA LYS A 92 -28.64 -40.28 19.91
C LYS A 92 -27.89 -41.25 18.97
N ILE A 93 -28.24 -41.24 17.68
CA ILE A 93 -27.63 -42.09 16.64
C ILE A 93 -26.65 -41.33 15.74
N GLY A 94 -26.63 -40.02 15.83
CA GLY A 94 -25.73 -39.16 15.03
C GLY A 94 -26.10 -37.69 15.13
N GLU A 95 -25.34 -36.86 14.44
CA GLU A 95 -25.58 -35.42 14.34
C GLU A 95 -25.20 -34.89 12.96
N THR A 96 -25.85 -33.84 12.54
CA THR A 96 -25.49 -33.10 11.32
C THR A 96 -24.96 -31.76 11.72
N VAL A 97 -23.72 -31.48 11.34
CA VAL A 97 -23.05 -30.19 11.63
C VAL A 97 -23.02 -29.32 10.39
N LYS A 98 -23.46 -28.07 10.54
CA LYS A 98 -23.38 -27.04 9.50
C LYS A 98 -22.63 -25.83 10.06
N GLU A 99 -21.48 -25.54 9.50
CA GLU A 99 -20.72 -24.33 9.86
C GLU A 99 -21.21 -23.11 9.06
N ALA A 100 -21.27 -21.94 9.71
CA ALA A 100 -21.58 -20.65 9.10
C ALA A 100 -20.65 -19.57 9.65
N PHE A 101 -20.32 -18.56 8.84
CA PHE A 101 -19.63 -17.37 9.35
C PHE A 101 -20.60 -16.56 10.22
N ASP A 102 -20.09 -16.18 11.39
CA ASP A 102 -20.75 -15.26 12.30
C ASP A 102 -19.81 -14.11 12.66
N VAL A 103 -20.35 -13.04 13.27
CA VAL A 103 -19.62 -11.86 13.68
C VAL A 103 -19.99 -11.44 15.10
N ILE A 104 -18.96 -11.21 15.92
CA ILE A 104 -19.12 -10.47 17.17
C ILE A 104 -18.90 -9.00 16.84
N PRO A 105 -19.89 -8.11 17.04
CA PRO A 105 -19.71 -6.68 16.83
C PRO A 105 -18.54 -6.16 17.65
N MET A 106 -17.79 -5.21 17.08
CA MET A 106 -16.68 -4.57 17.77
C MET A 106 -17.15 -3.94 19.08
N GLN A 107 -16.48 -4.26 20.19
CA GLN A 107 -16.80 -3.75 21.51
C GLN A 107 -15.69 -2.83 22.01
N TYR A 108 -16.08 -1.65 22.53
CA TYR A 108 -15.19 -0.80 23.28
C TYR A 108 -15.25 -1.17 24.77
N ARG A 109 -14.15 -0.98 25.49
CA ARG A 109 -14.06 -1.24 26.93
C ARG A 109 -13.29 -0.16 27.66
N VAL A 110 -13.57 0.02 28.93
CA VAL A 110 -12.83 0.91 29.80
C VAL A 110 -11.73 0.10 30.54
N LYS A 111 -10.47 0.52 30.37
CA LYS A 111 -9.33 -0.02 31.08
C LYS A 111 -9.19 0.77 32.41
N ARG A 112 -9.58 0.18 33.54
CA ARG A 112 -9.40 0.79 34.86
C ARG A 112 -7.99 0.48 35.37
N ILE A 113 -7.18 1.52 35.60
CA ILE A 113 -5.84 1.41 36.17
C ILE A 113 -5.96 1.72 37.67
N VAL A 114 -5.90 0.68 38.47
CA VAL A 114 -5.99 0.81 39.96
C VAL A 114 -4.58 0.80 40.54
N ARG A 115 -4.23 1.83 41.28
CA ARG A 115 -2.94 1.98 41.96
C ARG A 115 -3.17 2.13 43.44
N PRO A 116 -3.11 1.04 44.24
CA PRO A 116 -3.27 1.10 45.68
C PRO A 116 -2.20 1.98 46.33
N ARG A 117 -2.59 2.66 47.41
CA ARG A 117 -1.68 3.42 48.26
C ARG A 117 -1.52 2.68 49.57
N TYR A 118 -0.29 2.54 50.03
CA TYR A 118 0.05 1.87 51.25
C TYR A 118 0.69 2.85 52.22
N GLY A 119 0.23 2.87 53.48
CA GLY A 119 0.79 3.66 54.55
C GLY A 119 1.37 2.76 55.63
N CYS A 120 2.48 3.17 56.23
CA CYS A 120 3.06 2.49 57.40
C CYS A 120 2.32 2.87 58.68
N ARG A 121 1.76 1.89 59.38
CA ARG A 121 1.09 2.11 60.68
C ARG A 121 2.10 2.39 61.82
N GLY A 122 3.34 1.91 61.70
CA GLY A 122 4.36 2.08 62.72
C GLY A 122 4.96 3.48 62.72
N CYS A 123 5.51 3.95 61.61
CA CYS A 123 6.14 5.26 61.59
C CYS A 123 5.19 6.42 61.20
N ARG A 124 4.00 6.13 60.64
CA ARG A 124 2.98 7.10 60.19
C ARG A 124 3.45 8.16 59.18
N GLN A 125 4.68 8.05 58.65
CA GLN A 125 5.31 9.07 57.80
C GLN A 125 5.46 8.63 56.35
N GLY A 126 5.28 7.37 56.01
CA GLY A 126 5.52 6.85 54.68
C GLY A 126 4.24 6.47 53.94
N VAL A 127 4.01 7.07 52.76
CA VAL A 127 2.98 6.61 51.82
C VAL A 127 3.69 6.13 50.56
N MET A 128 3.44 4.89 50.18
CA MET A 128 3.99 4.29 48.96
C MET A 128 2.88 3.97 47.96
N GLN A 129 3.14 4.30 46.73
CA GLN A 129 2.27 3.98 45.59
C GLN A 129 3.12 3.65 44.39
N ALA A 130 2.72 2.65 43.55
CA ALA A 130 3.38 2.37 42.31
C ALA A 130 3.34 3.59 41.37
N PRO A 131 4.39 3.86 40.56
CA PRO A 131 4.39 4.94 39.61
C PRO A 131 3.23 4.76 38.58
N ALA A 132 2.73 5.87 38.04
CA ALA A 132 1.74 5.79 36.98
C ALA A 132 2.39 5.22 35.71
N PRO A 133 1.71 4.34 34.97
CA PRO A 133 2.20 3.91 33.66
C PRO A 133 2.26 5.12 32.72
N ALA A 134 3.29 5.16 31.85
CA ALA A 134 3.36 6.15 30.82
C ALA A 134 2.16 6.04 29.87
N GLN A 135 1.70 7.16 29.36
CA GLN A 135 0.57 7.28 28.43
C GLN A 135 0.96 8.16 27.25
N ALA A 136 0.45 7.85 26.06
CA ALA A 136 0.70 8.66 24.88
C ALA A 136 0.16 10.11 25.01
N ILE A 137 -0.87 10.30 25.84
CA ILE A 137 -1.46 11.60 26.19
C ILE A 137 -1.60 11.67 27.69
N ASP A 138 -0.84 12.55 28.31
CA ASP A 138 -0.86 12.73 29.77
C ASP A 138 -2.27 13.13 30.25
N GLY A 139 -2.79 12.41 31.25
CA GLY A 139 -4.15 12.60 31.73
C GLY A 139 -5.25 12.28 30.74
N GLY A 140 -4.88 11.74 29.57
CA GLY A 140 -5.83 11.39 28.51
C GLY A 140 -6.60 10.10 28.81
N MET A 141 -7.79 10.00 28.21
CA MET A 141 -8.67 8.85 28.34
C MET A 141 -8.44 7.76 27.27
N VAL A 142 -7.43 7.93 26.41
CA VAL A 142 -7.18 7.06 25.27
C VAL A 142 -5.96 6.17 25.52
N THR A 143 -6.09 4.88 25.19
CA THR A 143 -4.97 3.93 25.21
C THR A 143 -4.25 3.91 23.86
N GLU A 144 -3.01 3.43 23.83
CA GLU A 144 -2.21 3.21 22.62
C GLU A 144 -2.95 2.31 21.61
N ALA A 145 -3.65 1.29 22.11
CA ALA A 145 -4.46 0.40 21.29
C ALA A 145 -5.64 1.12 20.60
N LEU A 146 -6.31 2.05 21.29
CA LEU A 146 -7.38 2.83 20.68
C LEU A 146 -6.82 3.88 19.70
N LEU A 147 -5.67 4.49 19.99
CA LEU A 147 -4.97 5.37 19.04
C LEU A 147 -4.61 4.61 17.75
N ALA A 148 -4.02 3.42 17.89
CA ALA A 148 -3.69 2.55 16.75
C ALA A 148 -4.94 2.16 15.97
N HIS A 149 -6.03 1.82 16.64
CA HIS A 149 -7.30 1.47 16.00
C HIS A 149 -7.83 2.64 15.14
N ILE A 150 -7.96 3.84 15.71
CA ILE A 150 -8.45 5.03 14.99
C ILE A 150 -7.53 5.35 13.79
N ALA A 151 -6.20 5.25 13.98
CA ALA A 151 -5.23 5.49 12.93
C ALA A 151 -5.39 4.51 11.76
N VAL A 152 -5.51 3.22 12.05
CA VAL A 152 -5.67 2.17 11.02
C VAL A 152 -7.01 2.30 10.31
N MET A 153 -8.10 2.56 11.04
CA MET A 153 -9.41 2.80 10.42
C MET A 153 -9.35 3.98 9.46
N LYS A 154 -8.69 5.09 9.85
CA LYS A 154 -8.59 6.28 8.98
C LYS A 154 -7.61 6.10 7.84
N TYR A 155 -6.38 5.72 8.11
CA TYR A 155 -5.28 5.75 7.12
C TYR A 155 -5.02 4.40 6.46
N GLY A 156 -5.51 3.32 7.06
CA GLY A 156 -5.40 1.95 6.53
C GLY A 156 -6.63 1.47 5.77
N TYR A 157 -7.83 1.87 6.22
CA TYR A 157 -9.13 1.49 5.64
C TYR A 157 -9.92 2.68 5.10
N GLN A 158 -9.33 3.87 5.09
CA GLN A 158 -9.88 5.11 4.52
C GLN A 158 -11.20 5.57 5.15
N LEU A 159 -11.45 5.21 6.42
CA LEU A 159 -12.66 5.61 7.15
C LEU A 159 -12.49 7.00 7.76
N PRO A 160 -13.25 8.03 7.34
CA PRO A 160 -13.13 9.38 7.87
C PRO A 160 -13.42 9.46 9.37
N LEU A 161 -12.82 10.43 10.09
CA LEU A 161 -13.06 10.59 11.53
C LEU A 161 -14.52 10.84 11.87
N TYR A 162 -15.27 11.57 11.02
CA TYR A 162 -16.70 11.81 11.27
C TYR A 162 -17.54 10.52 11.24
N ARG A 163 -17.16 9.52 10.42
CA ARG A 163 -17.83 8.22 10.44
C ARG A 163 -17.42 7.40 11.65
N GLN A 164 -16.17 7.52 12.10
CA GLN A 164 -15.74 6.90 13.35
C GLN A 164 -16.46 7.51 14.55
N GLU A 165 -16.65 8.85 14.57
CA GLU A 165 -17.50 9.55 15.55
C GLU A 165 -18.91 8.95 15.61
N GLN A 166 -19.55 8.72 14.45
CA GLN A 166 -20.87 8.07 14.37
C GLN A 166 -20.83 6.62 14.89
N MET A 167 -19.76 5.86 14.62
CA MET A 167 -19.61 4.50 15.14
C MET A 167 -19.44 4.48 16.67
N PHE A 168 -18.72 5.45 17.25
CA PHE A 168 -18.65 5.62 18.71
C PHE A 168 -20.02 5.99 19.28
N ALA A 169 -20.71 6.93 18.66
CA ALA A 169 -22.04 7.37 19.10
C ALA A 169 -23.07 6.23 19.08
N ALA A 170 -23.02 5.34 18.07
CA ALA A 170 -23.88 4.17 17.99
C ALA A 170 -23.67 3.17 19.17
N GLN A 171 -22.54 3.26 19.86
CA GLN A 171 -22.25 2.49 21.08
C GLN A 171 -22.34 3.33 22.37
N GLY A 172 -23.03 4.49 22.33
CA GLY A 172 -23.21 5.36 23.46
C GLY A 172 -21.97 6.15 23.89
N ILE A 173 -20.93 6.24 23.05
CA ILE A 173 -19.68 6.93 23.36
C ILE A 173 -19.66 8.27 22.63
N THR A 174 -19.64 9.37 23.36
CA THR A 174 -19.58 10.73 22.79
C THR A 174 -18.13 11.17 22.66
N LEU A 175 -17.63 11.20 21.44
CA LEU A 175 -16.30 11.70 21.07
C LEU A 175 -16.44 12.59 19.83
N ASP A 176 -15.96 13.81 19.94
CA ASP A 176 -16.02 14.72 18.78
C ASP A 176 -14.85 14.52 17.81
N ARG A 177 -15.06 14.94 16.58
CA ARG A 177 -14.09 14.82 15.49
C ARG A 177 -12.78 15.57 15.76
N GLN A 178 -12.80 16.67 16.53
CA GLN A 178 -11.59 17.44 16.84
C GLN A 178 -10.72 16.71 17.82
N THR A 179 -11.31 16.06 18.82
CA THR A 179 -10.63 15.18 19.77
C THR A 179 -9.94 14.04 19.04
N LEU A 180 -10.67 13.36 18.13
CA LEU A 180 -10.08 12.28 17.31
C LEU A 180 -8.92 12.78 16.44
N ALA A 181 -9.04 13.97 15.85
CA ALA A 181 -7.98 14.57 15.04
C ALA A 181 -6.75 14.94 15.90
N SER A 182 -6.95 15.48 17.08
CA SER A 182 -5.88 15.79 18.05
C SER A 182 -5.14 14.54 18.48
N TRP A 183 -5.86 13.44 18.78
CA TRP A 183 -5.27 12.15 19.08
C TRP A 183 -4.40 11.61 17.96
N MET A 184 -4.83 11.75 16.71
CA MET A 184 -4.02 11.36 15.56
C MET A 184 -2.75 12.20 15.42
N GLY A 185 -2.83 13.49 15.69
CA GLY A 185 -1.66 14.37 15.74
C GLY A 185 -0.65 13.94 16.82
N ARG A 186 -1.14 13.57 18.00
CA ARG A 186 -0.29 13.09 19.10
C ARG A 186 0.34 11.72 18.80
N ALA A 187 -0.43 10.80 18.22
CA ALA A 187 0.11 9.51 17.77
C ALA A 187 1.21 9.69 16.72
N ALA A 188 0.99 10.56 15.74
CA ALA A 188 1.99 10.86 14.72
C ALA A 188 3.25 11.54 15.31
N TRP A 189 3.10 12.36 16.34
CA TRP A 189 4.22 12.97 17.04
C TRP A 189 5.13 11.91 17.69
N TRP A 190 4.57 10.94 18.39
CA TRP A 190 5.32 9.82 18.97
C TRP A 190 6.01 8.96 17.91
N LEU A 191 5.36 8.76 16.76
CA LEU A 191 5.84 7.91 15.69
C LEU A 191 6.76 8.64 14.70
N LYS A 192 6.91 9.96 14.82
CA LYS A 192 7.74 10.75 13.90
C LYS A 192 9.20 10.29 13.84
N PRO A 193 9.91 9.98 14.95
CA PRO A 193 11.27 9.46 14.87
C PRO A 193 11.37 8.15 14.09
N LEU A 194 10.42 7.24 14.26
CA LEU A 194 10.37 5.98 13.52
C LEU A 194 10.07 6.22 12.02
N HIS A 195 9.18 7.15 11.70
CA HIS A 195 8.92 7.56 10.32
C HIS A 195 10.16 8.18 9.67
N THR A 196 10.91 9.00 10.41
CA THR A 196 12.18 9.56 9.92
C THR A 196 13.19 8.46 9.62
N LEU A 197 13.35 7.50 10.54
CA LEU A 197 14.23 6.35 10.33
C LEU A 197 13.78 5.50 9.12
N LEU A 198 12.49 5.24 8.97
CA LEU A 198 11.96 4.54 7.81
C LEU A 198 12.29 5.28 6.52
N ARG A 199 12.09 6.61 6.49
CA ARG A 199 12.46 7.46 5.35
C ARG A 199 13.95 7.33 5.03
N ASP A 200 14.81 7.49 6.00
CA ASP A 200 16.26 7.47 5.81
C ASP A 200 16.72 6.08 5.33
N THR A 201 16.12 5.01 5.85
CA THR A 201 16.35 3.65 5.37
C THR A 201 15.90 3.48 3.92
N VAL A 202 14.72 3.94 3.54
CA VAL A 202 14.25 3.89 2.14
C VAL A 202 15.16 4.72 1.24
N MET A 203 15.53 5.94 1.65
CA MET A 203 16.38 6.84 0.88
C MET A 203 17.82 6.34 0.70
N SER A 204 18.29 5.42 1.52
CA SER A 204 19.62 4.82 1.36
C SER A 204 19.72 3.75 0.27
N HIS A 205 18.56 3.34 -0.31
CA HIS A 205 18.55 2.33 -1.37
C HIS A 205 19.04 2.88 -2.70
N PRO A 206 19.80 2.08 -3.47
CA PRO A 206 20.36 2.52 -4.76
C PRO A 206 19.32 2.67 -5.86
N ARG A 207 18.09 2.15 -5.67
CA ARG A 207 16.98 2.26 -6.60
C ARG A 207 15.67 2.52 -5.87
N LEU A 208 14.99 3.59 -6.24
CA LEU A 208 13.72 4.01 -5.68
C LEU A 208 12.66 4.18 -6.78
N PHE A 209 11.42 3.98 -6.38
CA PHE A 209 10.25 4.46 -7.12
C PHE A 209 9.73 5.72 -6.47
N ALA A 210 9.33 6.70 -7.27
CA ALA A 210 8.67 7.90 -6.74
C ALA A 210 7.50 8.33 -7.63
N ASP A 211 6.47 8.80 -6.97
CA ASP A 211 5.29 9.38 -7.62
C ASP A 211 4.65 10.41 -6.68
N GLU A 212 3.90 11.36 -7.23
CA GLU A 212 3.20 12.36 -6.44
C GLU A 212 1.73 12.47 -6.85
N THR A 213 0.91 12.86 -5.88
CA THR A 213 -0.51 13.08 -6.11
C THR A 213 -0.96 14.39 -5.46
N PRO A 214 -1.80 15.20 -6.14
CA PRO A 214 -2.35 16.41 -5.54
C PRO A 214 -3.13 16.09 -4.27
N LEU A 215 -2.92 16.88 -3.22
CA LEU A 215 -3.66 16.81 -1.96
C LEU A 215 -4.30 18.16 -1.67
N PRO A 216 -5.63 18.27 -1.74
CA PRO A 216 -6.33 19.44 -1.24
C PRO A 216 -6.12 19.57 0.28
N VAL A 217 -5.76 20.76 0.73
CA VAL A 217 -5.58 21.09 2.15
C VAL A 217 -6.42 22.32 2.47
N LEU A 218 -7.16 22.30 3.56
CA LEU A 218 -7.96 23.45 3.99
C LEU A 218 -7.05 24.65 4.25
N ASP A 219 -7.39 25.79 3.68
CA ASP A 219 -6.66 27.05 3.84
C ASP A 219 -7.52 28.01 4.68
N PRO A 220 -7.27 28.09 6.00
CA PRO A 220 -8.09 28.90 6.88
C PRO A 220 -8.14 30.38 6.46
N GLY A 221 -9.30 30.98 6.56
CA GLY A 221 -9.52 32.38 6.17
C GLY A 221 -9.83 32.63 4.68
N ARG A 222 -9.62 31.62 3.80
CA ARG A 222 -9.89 31.77 2.35
C ARG A 222 -11.16 31.10 1.86
N GLY A 223 -11.88 30.35 2.71
CA GLY A 223 -13.09 29.61 2.33
C GLY A 223 -12.91 28.54 1.26
N ARG A 224 -11.65 28.16 0.93
CA ARG A 224 -11.30 27.17 -0.08
C ARG A 224 -10.08 26.34 0.35
N THR A 225 -9.87 25.22 -0.34
CA THR A 225 -8.65 24.44 -0.19
C THR A 225 -7.54 24.98 -1.09
N LYS A 226 -6.28 24.84 -0.64
CA LYS A 226 -5.10 24.96 -1.48
C LYS A 226 -4.66 23.57 -1.95
N VAL A 227 -4.07 23.50 -3.14
CA VAL A 227 -3.56 22.25 -3.70
C VAL A 227 -2.10 22.07 -3.30
N CYS A 228 -1.88 21.16 -2.37
CA CYS A 228 -0.57 20.70 -1.97
C CYS A 228 -0.22 19.37 -2.68
N GLN A 229 0.89 18.73 -2.34
CA GLN A 229 1.33 17.48 -2.93
C GLN A 229 1.60 16.43 -1.85
N PHE A 230 1.31 15.20 -2.19
CA PHE A 230 1.61 14.03 -1.38
C PHE A 230 2.53 13.12 -2.20
N TRP A 231 3.76 13.00 -1.77
CA TRP A 231 4.80 12.22 -2.43
C TRP A 231 4.86 10.83 -1.82
N ALA A 232 4.95 9.81 -2.67
CA ALA A 232 5.24 8.44 -2.27
C ALA A 232 6.61 8.06 -2.80
N ILE A 233 7.47 7.53 -1.94
CA ILE A 233 8.76 6.95 -2.29
C ILE A 233 8.72 5.51 -1.82
N ALA A 234 9.02 4.57 -2.71
CA ALA A 234 8.96 3.16 -2.42
C ALA A 234 10.21 2.42 -2.87
N THR A 235 10.52 1.34 -2.18
CA THR A 235 11.47 0.31 -2.60
C THR A 235 10.80 -1.05 -2.60
N ASP A 236 11.15 -1.91 -3.56
CA ASP A 236 10.67 -3.28 -3.65
C ASP A 236 11.62 -4.11 -4.50
N ASP A 237 12.44 -4.92 -3.87
CA ASP A 237 13.44 -5.75 -4.53
C ASP A 237 12.93 -7.17 -4.86
N ARG A 238 11.71 -7.52 -4.42
CA ARG A 238 11.12 -8.84 -4.65
C ARG A 238 11.07 -9.26 -6.13
N PRO A 239 10.80 -8.35 -7.10
CA PRO A 239 10.74 -8.72 -8.52
C PRO A 239 12.03 -9.29 -9.10
N TRP A 240 13.18 -9.02 -8.47
CA TRP A 240 14.49 -9.54 -8.91
C TRP A 240 15.23 -10.32 -7.81
N GLY A 241 14.52 -10.72 -6.74
CA GLY A 241 15.07 -11.52 -5.65
C GLY A 241 16.13 -10.80 -4.80
N GLY A 242 16.07 -9.48 -4.74
CA GLY A 242 17.00 -8.68 -3.94
C GLY A 242 16.69 -8.74 -2.44
N PRO A 243 17.67 -8.39 -1.59
CA PRO A 243 17.58 -8.57 -0.14
C PRO A 243 16.78 -7.47 0.57
N ALA A 244 16.50 -6.34 -0.08
CA ALA A 244 15.87 -5.21 0.58
C ALA A 244 14.38 -5.46 0.85
N PRO A 245 13.93 -5.20 2.09
CA PRO A 245 12.53 -5.33 2.43
C PRO A 245 11.68 -4.28 1.69
N PRO A 246 10.48 -4.64 1.18
CA PRO A 246 9.61 -3.69 0.54
C PRO A 246 9.14 -2.63 1.52
N ALA A 247 9.19 -1.36 1.13
CA ALA A 247 8.77 -0.25 1.99
C ALA A 247 8.19 0.90 1.17
N VAL A 248 7.32 1.69 1.80
CA VAL A 248 6.80 2.94 1.26
C VAL A 248 6.81 4.04 2.30
N VAL A 249 7.28 5.21 1.90
CA VAL A 249 7.25 6.42 2.70
C VAL A 249 6.46 7.49 1.97
N TYR A 250 5.54 8.12 2.71
CA TYR A 250 4.83 9.29 2.22
C TYR A 250 5.39 10.55 2.84
N MET A 251 5.44 11.59 2.03
CA MET A 251 5.88 12.92 2.44
C MET A 251 4.94 13.99 1.91
N PHE A 252 4.68 14.98 2.74
CA PHE A 252 3.87 16.14 2.37
C PHE A 252 4.75 17.26 1.84
N ALA A 253 4.31 17.92 0.76
CA ALA A 253 4.89 19.15 0.25
C ALA A 253 3.79 20.18 -0.06
N GLU A 254 4.09 21.45 0.14
CA GLU A 254 3.12 22.53 -0.05
C GLU A 254 2.75 22.75 -1.52
N ASP A 255 3.64 22.39 -2.45
CA ASP A 255 3.44 22.55 -3.89
C ASP A 255 4.27 21.51 -4.68
N ARG A 256 4.19 21.58 -6.02
CA ARG A 256 4.89 20.68 -6.96
C ARG A 256 6.16 21.31 -7.57
N LYS A 257 6.72 22.35 -6.96
CA LYS A 257 7.91 23.03 -7.51
C LYS A 257 9.15 22.14 -7.43
N ALA A 258 10.10 22.32 -8.35
CA ALA A 258 11.35 21.57 -8.38
C ALA A 258 12.16 21.68 -7.06
N ILE A 259 12.03 22.80 -6.36
CA ILE A 259 12.66 22.98 -5.04
C ILE A 259 12.16 21.96 -4.01
N ARG A 260 10.88 21.52 -4.11
CA ARG A 260 10.33 20.50 -3.19
C ARG A 260 10.93 19.13 -3.46
N ALA A 261 11.10 18.73 -4.73
CA ALA A 261 11.83 17.52 -5.06
C ALA A 261 13.26 17.55 -4.49
N LYS A 262 13.96 18.68 -4.64
CA LYS A 262 15.30 18.87 -4.04
C LYS A 262 15.28 18.74 -2.51
N GLN A 263 14.29 19.32 -1.83
CA GLN A 263 14.15 19.20 -0.37
C GLN A 263 13.82 17.78 0.09
N LEU A 264 13.03 17.03 -0.70
CA LEU A 264 12.59 15.69 -0.36
C LEU A 264 13.65 14.63 -0.63
N PHE A 265 14.33 14.73 -1.77
CA PHE A 265 15.37 13.77 -2.18
C PHE A 265 16.77 14.13 -1.70
N GLY A 266 17.02 15.43 -1.37
CA GLY A 266 18.31 15.86 -0.84
C GLY A 266 19.47 15.45 -1.74
N ASP A 267 20.43 14.75 -1.13
CA ASP A 267 21.64 14.24 -1.79
C ASP A 267 21.47 12.78 -2.26
N TYR A 268 20.25 12.37 -2.61
CA TYR A 268 20.01 11.03 -3.11
C TYR A 268 20.85 10.74 -4.36
N HIS A 269 21.53 9.61 -4.35
CA HIS A 269 22.34 9.09 -5.44
C HIS A 269 21.79 7.72 -5.85
N GLY A 270 21.50 7.52 -7.14
CA GLY A 270 21.03 6.24 -7.63
C GLY A 270 19.94 6.36 -8.70
N ILE A 271 19.21 5.28 -8.89
CA ILE A 271 18.17 5.16 -9.90
C ILE A 271 16.84 5.59 -9.29
N LEU A 272 16.15 6.51 -9.95
CA LEU A 272 14.82 6.95 -9.57
C LEU A 272 13.83 6.61 -10.69
N GLN A 273 12.96 5.63 -10.41
CA GLN A 273 11.89 5.22 -11.33
C GLN A 273 10.64 6.08 -11.10
N VAL A 274 10.25 6.83 -12.13
CA VAL A 274 9.16 7.80 -12.07
C VAL A 274 8.26 7.69 -13.30
N ASP A 275 7.11 8.36 -13.26
CA ASP A 275 6.35 8.61 -14.47
C ASP A 275 7.13 9.55 -15.41
N GLY A 276 6.79 9.57 -16.68
CA GLY A 276 7.45 10.45 -17.65
C GLY A 276 7.11 11.95 -17.49
N TYR A 277 6.33 12.34 -16.46
CA TYR A 277 6.03 13.75 -16.17
C TYR A 277 7.12 14.39 -15.28
N ALA A 278 8.34 14.19 -15.66
CA ALA A 278 9.55 14.43 -14.88
C ALA A 278 9.90 15.91 -14.62
N ALA A 279 9.01 16.89 -14.78
CA ALA A 279 9.35 18.31 -14.61
C ALA A 279 9.90 18.60 -13.20
N ALA A 280 9.33 17.99 -12.16
CA ALA A 280 9.80 18.13 -10.79
C ALA A 280 11.18 17.50 -10.57
N TYR A 281 11.46 16.36 -11.24
CA TYR A 281 12.69 15.59 -11.06
C TYR A 281 13.85 16.07 -11.94
N LYS A 282 13.57 16.82 -13.04
CA LYS A 282 14.61 17.41 -13.90
C LYS A 282 15.55 18.34 -13.13
N GLY A 283 15.06 18.97 -12.08
CA GLY A 283 15.88 19.80 -11.18
C GLY A 283 16.94 19.01 -10.43
N LEU A 284 16.68 17.73 -10.13
CA LEU A 284 17.65 16.86 -9.44
C LEU A 284 18.83 16.53 -10.35
N ILE A 285 18.59 16.33 -11.65
CA ILE A 285 19.63 16.03 -12.64
C ILE A 285 20.52 17.25 -12.88
N LYS A 286 19.93 18.45 -13.02
CA LYS A 286 20.69 19.68 -13.31
C LYS A 286 21.62 20.14 -12.18
N ASN A 287 21.23 19.91 -10.93
CA ASN A 287 21.92 20.46 -9.76
C ASN A 287 22.87 19.46 -9.08
N GLY A 288 22.74 18.16 -9.34
CA GLY A 288 23.47 17.09 -8.66
C GLY A 288 24.52 16.37 -9.53
N GLY A 289 24.80 16.87 -10.75
CA GLY A 289 25.62 16.11 -11.70
C GLY A 289 24.94 14.77 -12.03
N HIS A 290 25.68 13.81 -12.55
CA HIS A 290 25.15 12.50 -12.98
C HIS A 290 24.77 11.54 -11.83
N LEU A 291 24.47 12.06 -10.64
CA LEU A 291 24.27 11.25 -9.44
C LEU A 291 22.89 10.57 -9.40
N VAL A 292 21.85 11.20 -9.99
CA VAL A 292 20.50 10.61 -10.09
C VAL A 292 20.23 10.23 -11.53
N GLN A 293 19.90 8.95 -11.75
CA GLN A 293 19.51 8.42 -13.04
C GLN A 293 18.00 8.18 -13.07
N LEU A 294 17.28 8.86 -13.98
CA LEU A 294 15.84 8.66 -14.13
C LEU A 294 15.57 7.44 -15.00
N ALA A 295 14.71 6.54 -14.55
CA ALA A 295 14.10 5.49 -15.34
C ALA A 295 12.59 5.76 -15.45
N PHE A 296 12.03 5.58 -16.66
CA PHE A 296 10.65 5.93 -16.93
C PHE A 296 9.76 4.68 -17.12
N CYS A 297 8.47 4.91 -17.06
CA CYS A 297 7.45 3.88 -16.99
C CYS A 297 6.83 3.62 -18.38
N PHE A 298 7.00 2.41 -18.92
CA PHE A 298 6.33 2.00 -20.16
C PHE A 298 4.80 1.89 -20.03
N ALA A 299 4.27 1.68 -18.84
CA ALA A 299 2.81 1.68 -18.63
C ALA A 299 2.20 3.04 -18.99
N HIS A 300 2.91 4.16 -18.71
CA HIS A 300 2.48 5.51 -19.10
C HIS A 300 2.56 5.75 -20.59
N ALA A 301 3.62 5.29 -21.26
CA ALA A 301 3.73 5.33 -22.71
C ALA A 301 2.61 4.51 -23.37
N ARG A 302 2.39 3.27 -22.89
CA ARG A 302 1.32 2.38 -23.35
C ARG A 302 -0.07 3.01 -23.19
N ARG A 303 -0.36 3.67 -22.06
CA ARG A 303 -1.65 4.33 -21.85
C ARG A 303 -1.94 5.40 -22.89
N LYS A 304 -0.94 6.18 -23.33
CA LYS A 304 -1.13 7.20 -24.37
C LYS A 304 -1.53 6.58 -25.71
N PHE A 305 -0.92 5.47 -26.10
CA PHE A 305 -1.33 4.72 -27.32
C PHE A 305 -2.70 4.08 -27.13
N TRP A 306 -3.01 3.56 -25.95
CA TRP A 306 -4.32 3.00 -25.66
C TRP A 306 -5.44 4.03 -25.79
N ASP A 307 -5.27 5.21 -25.21
CA ASP A 307 -6.26 6.29 -25.28
C ASP A 307 -6.53 6.68 -26.77
N VAL A 308 -5.49 6.74 -27.58
CA VAL A 308 -5.61 6.99 -29.02
C VAL A 308 -6.34 5.83 -29.71
N HIS A 309 -5.96 4.59 -29.44
CA HIS A 309 -6.59 3.41 -30.05
C HIS A 309 -8.09 3.33 -29.71
N VAL A 310 -8.47 3.56 -28.48
CA VAL A 310 -9.88 3.57 -28.06
C VAL A 310 -10.66 4.67 -28.75
N ALA A 311 -10.07 5.87 -28.88
CA ALA A 311 -10.74 7.03 -29.46
C ALA A 311 -10.86 6.97 -30.99
N THR A 312 -9.85 6.41 -31.70
CA THR A 312 -9.72 6.52 -33.16
C THR A 312 -9.60 5.19 -33.89
N LYS A 313 -9.43 4.08 -33.17
CA LYS A 313 -9.13 2.76 -33.73
C LYS A 313 -7.91 2.74 -34.67
N SER A 314 -6.96 3.65 -34.44
CA SER A 314 -5.75 3.78 -35.24
C SER A 314 -4.98 2.47 -35.32
N PRO A 315 -4.64 1.97 -36.52
CA PRO A 315 -3.82 0.76 -36.68
C PRO A 315 -2.39 0.96 -36.18
N ILE A 316 -1.81 2.16 -36.32
CA ILE A 316 -0.49 2.49 -35.74
C ILE A 316 -0.50 2.41 -34.24
N ALA A 317 -1.57 2.90 -33.58
CA ALA A 317 -1.69 2.78 -32.13
C ALA A 317 -1.86 1.32 -31.71
N ALA A 318 -2.60 0.51 -32.48
CA ALA A 318 -2.75 -0.93 -32.21
C ALA A 318 -1.41 -1.66 -32.33
N GLU A 319 -0.62 -1.39 -33.37
CA GLU A 319 0.71 -1.99 -33.55
C GLU A 319 1.67 -1.57 -32.42
N ALA A 320 1.69 -0.29 -32.03
CA ALA A 320 2.49 0.18 -30.89
C ALA A 320 2.14 -0.60 -29.60
N LEU A 321 0.85 -0.86 -29.36
CA LEU A 321 0.40 -1.65 -28.20
C LEU A 321 0.87 -3.11 -28.28
N GLN A 322 0.86 -3.72 -29.47
CA GLN A 322 1.36 -5.09 -29.67
C GLN A 322 2.87 -5.16 -29.40
N ARG A 323 3.66 -4.21 -29.96
CA ARG A 323 5.11 -4.15 -29.71
C ARG A 323 5.43 -3.98 -28.22
N ILE A 324 4.74 -3.08 -27.52
CA ILE A 324 4.91 -2.92 -26.06
C ILE A 324 4.50 -4.19 -25.32
N ALA A 325 3.46 -4.91 -25.74
CA ALA A 325 3.07 -6.18 -25.14
C ALA A 325 4.19 -7.25 -25.21
N MET A 326 4.97 -7.26 -26.30
CA MET A 326 6.13 -8.16 -26.40
C MET A 326 7.21 -7.83 -25.33
N PHE A 327 7.42 -6.55 -25.01
CA PHE A 327 8.36 -6.15 -23.96
C PHE A 327 7.89 -6.68 -22.58
N TYR A 328 6.61 -6.59 -22.29
CA TYR A 328 6.04 -7.17 -21.05
C TYR A 328 6.13 -8.69 -21.02
N ALA A 329 6.01 -9.36 -22.17
CA ALA A 329 6.18 -10.82 -22.25
C ALA A 329 7.63 -11.26 -21.93
N ILE A 330 8.64 -10.43 -22.25
CA ILE A 330 10.03 -10.65 -21.81
C ILE A 330 10.09 -10.58 -20.28
N GLU A 331 9.53 -9.52 -19.70
CA GLU A 331 9.54 -9.31 -18.23
C GLU A 331 8.83 -10.42 -17.46
N ASP A 332 7.75 -10.97 -18.00
CA ASP A 332 7.02 -12.07 -17.36
C ASP A 332 7.85 -13.37 -17.29
N ARG A 333 8.75 -13.60 -18.27
CA ARG A 333 9.67 -14.78 -18.27
C ARG A 333 10.76 -14.66 -17.20
N ILE A 334 11.18 -13.46 -16.87
CA ILE A 334 12.34 -13.19 -16.01
C ILE A 334 11.96 -12.69 -14.62
N ARG A 335 10.68 -12.66 -14.31
CA ARG A 335 10.19 -12.22 -13.00
C ARG A 335 10.71 -13.14 -11.89
N GLY A 336 11.24 -12.55 -10.81
CA GLY A 336 11.79 -13.29 -9.68
C GLY A 336 13.22 -13.81 -9.89
N LEU A 337 13.79 -13.65 -11.09
CA LEU A 337 15.17 -14.04 -11.35
C LEU A 337 16.16 -12.96 -10.86
N PRO A 338 17.40 -13.35 -10.49
CA PRO A 338 18.43 -12.40 -10.08
C PRO A 338 18.72 -11.33 -11.12
N ALA A 339 19.09 -10.14 -10.66
CA ALA A 339 19.30 -8.97 -11.52
C ALA A 339 20.26 -9.22 -12.70
N ALA A 340 21.37 -9.94 -12.48
CA ALA A 340 22.31 -10.27 -13.53
C ALA A 340 21.66 -11.15 -14.63
N HIS A 341 20.83 -12.12 -14.24
CA HIS A 341 20.12 -12.99 -15.20
C HIS A 341 19.08 -12.19 -15.99
N ARG A 342 18.32 -11.33 -15.31
CA ARG A 342 17.35 -10.43 -15.97
C ARG A 342 18.05 -9.55 -17.01
N ALA A 343 19.17 -8.93 -16.64
CA ALA A 343 19.95 -8.12 -17.58
C ALA A 343 20.41 -8.94 -18.78
N ALA A 344 20.94 -10.15 -18.58
CA ALA A 344 21.40 -11.01 -19.68
C ALA A 344 20.29 -11.37 -20.67
N VAL A 345 19.10 -11.76 -20.18
CA VAL A 345 17.94 -12.04 -21.07
C VAL A 345 17.51 -10.81 -21.82
N ARG A 346 17.43 -9.65 -21.15
CA ARG A 346 17.06 -8.38 -21.80
C ARG A 346 18.06 -7.96 -22.88
N GLN A 347 19.36 -8.23 -22.68
CA GLN A 347 20.39 -8.01 -23.70
C GLN A 347 20.18 -8.88 -24.93
N THR A 348 19.78 -10.14 -24.75
CA THR A 348 19.44 -11.03 -25.88
C THR A 348 18.23 -10.50 -26.67
N ASP A 349 17.22 -9.98 -25.99
CA ASP A 349 16.01 -9.45 -26.59
C ASP A 349 16.11 -7.93 -26.94
N ARG A 350 17.28 -7.31 -26.74
CA ARG A 350 17.55 -5.87 -27.00
C ARG A 350 17.14 -5.42 -28.41
N PRO A 351 17.46 -6.17 -29.48
CA PRO A 351 17.10 -5.74 -30.84
C PRO A 351 15.58 -5.55 -31.02
N LEU A 352 14.77 -6.42 -30.39
CA LEU A 352 13.31 -6.33 -30.45
C LEU A 352 12.79 -5.03 -29.82
N ILE A 353 13.44 -4.57 -28.74
CA ILE A 353 13.03 -3.34 -28.03
C ILE A 353 13.54 -2.12 -28.78
N GLU A 354 14.79 -2.13 -29.25
CA GLU A 354 15.43 -1.01 -29.94
C GLU A 354 14.82 -0.73 -31.30
N ASP A 355 14.33 -1.76 -32.03
CA ASP A 355 13.61 -1.60 -33.31
C ASP A 355 12.32 -0.76 -33.20
N PHE A 356 11.80 -0.64 -31.97
CA PHE A 356 10.61 0.20 -31.74
C PHE A 356 10.88 1.69 -31.93
N LYS A 357 12.10 2.16 -31.68
CA LYS A 357 12.45 3.58 -31.85
C LYS A 357 12.42 4.03 -33.33
N PRO A 358 13.17 3.41 -34.26
CA PRO A 358 13.11 3.80 -35.67
C PRO A 358 11.70 3.60 -36.27
N TRP A 359 10.97 2.58 -35.83
CA TRP A 359 9.58 2.41 -36.20
C TRP A 359 8.72 3.62 -35.77
N LEU A 360 8.84 4.10 -34.53
CA LEU A 360 8.15 5.28 -34.04
C LEU A 360 8.54 6.54 -34.80
N GLU A 361 9.82 6.71 -35.13
CA GLU A 361 10.34 7.84 -35.91
C GLU A 361 9.71 7.86 -37.31
N ALA A 362 9.65 6.71 -38.00
CA ALA A 362 8.98 6.57 -39.30
C ALA A 362 7.48 6.91 -39.18
N ARG A 363 6.76 6.36 -38.20
CA ARG A 363 5.33 6.65 -38.02
C ARG A 363 5.06 8.12 -37.66
N LEU A 364 6.02 8.82 -37.01
CA LEU A 364 5.87 10.24 -36.67
C LEU A 364 5.83 11.13 -37.94
N LEU A 365 6.48 10.71 -39.04
CA LEU A 365 6.46 11.43 -40.31
C LEU A 365 5.08 11.35 -41.00
N GLU A 366 4.33 10.29 -40.73
CA GLU A 366 3.02 10.02 -41.36
C GLU A 366 1.85 10.73 -40.64
N VAL A 367 2.08 11.27 -39.43
CA VAL A 367 1.00 11.79 -38.57
C VAL A 367 1.25 13.25 -38.17
N SER A 368 0.17 14.01 -38.02
CA SER A 368 0.28 15.38 -37.51
C SER A 368 0.87 15.39 -36.09
N LYS A 369 1.89 16.22 -35.88
CA LYS A 369 2.52 16.46 -34.59
C LYS A 369 1.53 16.92 -33.50
N LYS A 370 0.41 17.54 -33.87
CA LYS A 370 -0.63 18.03 -32.92
C LYS A 370 -1.67 16.96 -32.61
N SER A 371 -1.73 15.86 -33.35
CA SER A 371 -2.66 14.76 -33.14
C SER A 371 -2.37 14.03 -31.79
N GLY A 372 -3.35 13.30 -31.30
CA GLY A 372 -3.18 12.43 -30.11
C GLY A 372 -2.07 11.40 -30.33
N LEU A 373 -2.04 10.78 -31.54
CA LEU A 373 -1.02 9.81 -31.90
C LEU A 373 0.37 10.43 -31.98
N GLY A 374 0.51 11.57 -32.64
CA GLY A 374 1.79 12.29 -32.72
C GLY A 374 2.29 12.75 -31.34
N LYS A 375 1.39 13.05 -30.40
CA LYS A 375 1.76 13.34 -29.00
C LYS A 375 2.23 12.08 -28.27
N ALA A 376 1.58 10.92 -28.48
CA ALA A 376 1.97 9.65 -27.86
C ALA A 376 3.35 9.20 -28.36
N ILE A 377 3.61 9.28 -29.66
CA ILE A 377 4.90 8.94 -30.27
C ILE A 377 6.00 9.85 -29.73
N ARG A 378 5.81 11.17 -29.76
CA ARG A 378 6.83 12.11 -29.23
C ARG A 378 7.08 11.96 -27.74
N TYR A 379 6.05 11.64 -26.96
CA TYR A 379 6.26 11.33 -25.54
C TYR A 379 7.23 10.16 -25.40
N THR A 380 7.02 9.07 -26.12
CA THR A 380 7.86 7.88 -26.05
C THR A 380 9.30 8.16 -26.53
N LEU A 381 9.45 8.86 -27.65
CA LEU A 381 10.76 9.23 -28.20
C LEU A 381 11.54 10.18 -27.24
N ASN A 382 10.86 11.18 -26.68
CA ASN A 382 11.50 12.14 -25.76
C ASN A 382 11.94 11.51 -24.43
N HIS A 383 11.41 10.36 -24.11
CA HIS A 383 11.72 9.63 -22.86
C HIS A 383 12.48 8.33 -23.14
N TRP A 384 12.93 8.11 -24.38
CA TRP A 384 13.46 6.83 -24.84
C TRP A 384 14.59 6.29 -23.96
N GLU A 385 15.61 7.10 -23.67
CA GLU A 385 16.75 6.71 -22.85
C GLU A 385 16.33 6.19 -21.46
N GLY A 386 15.46 6.92 -20.77
CA GLY A 386 14.94 6.51 -19.47
C GLY A 386 13.98 5.34 -19.54
N LEU A 387 13.21 5.19 -20.64
CA LEU A 387 12.32 4.03 -20.86
C LEU A 387 13.11 2.73 -21.09
N THR A 388 14.26 2.81 -21.77
CA THR A 388 15.08 1.64 -22.12
C THR A 388 16.17 1.32 -21.12
N ARG A 389 16.38 2.13 -20.09
CA ARG A 389 17.40 1.93 -19.05
C ARG A 389 17.29 0.56 -18.34
N PHE A 390 16.08 0.00 -18.25
CA PHE A 390 15.87 -1.32 -17.65
C PHE A 390 16.58 -2.45 -18.41
N ILE A 391 16.92 -2.26 -19.68
CA ILE A 391 17.61 -3.26 -20.50
C ILE A 391 19.02 -3.54 -19.93
N ASP A 392 19.68 -2.49 -19.43
CA ASP A 392 21.08 -2.56 -18.99
C ASP A 392 21.21 -2.90 -17.50
N ASP A 393 20.18 -2.68 -16.69
CA ASP A 393 20.18 -2.95 -15.27
C ASP A 393 18.99 -3.84 -14.87
N GLY A 394 19.28 -5.07 -14.52
CA GLY A 394 18.26 -6.06 -14.12
C GLY A 394 17.47 -5.70 -12.86
N ARG A 395 17.91 -4.71 -12.08
CA ARG A 395 17.17 -4.20 -10.91
C ARG A 395 16.04 -3.26 -11.29
N ILE A 396 16.11 -2.63 -12.48
CA ILE A 396 15.10 -1.68 -12.96
C ILE A 396 13.89 -2.45 -13.48
N GLU A 397 12.69 -2.01 -13.09
CA GLU A 397 11.43 -2.53 -13.62
C GLU A 397 11.05 -1.77 -14.92
N ILE A 398 10.31 -2.44 -15.82
CA ILE A 398 9.79 -1.81 -17.04
C ILE A 398 8.75 -0.72 -16.74
N ASP A 399 8.15 -0.76 -15.53
CA ASP A 399 7.14 0.20 -15.11
C ASP A 399 7.30 0.64 -13.64
N SER A 400 6.53 1.66 -13.24
CA SER A 400 6.49 2.19 -11.88
C SER A 400 5.27 1.71 -11.06
N ASN A 401 4.66 0.60 -11.44
CA ASN A 401 3.43 0.11 -10.81
C ASN A 401 3.57 -0.13 -9.29
N THR A 402 4.78 -0.34 -8.79
CA THR A 402 5.05 -0.47 -7.34
C THR A 402 4.63 0.77 -6.57
N VAL A 403 5.05 1.95 -7.01
CA VAL A 403 4.67 3.21 -6.34
C VAL A 403 3.23 3.61 -6.66
N GLU A 404 2.73 3.32 -7.87
CA GLU A 404 1.34 3.58 -8.24
C GLU A 404 0.36 2.80 -7.34
N ARG A 405 0.66 1.52 -7.05
CA ARG A 405 -0.10 0.73 -6.07
C ARG A 405 -0.03 1.34 -4.67
N SER A 406 1.12 1.88 -4.29
CA SER A 406 1.32 2.53 -3.00
C SER A 406 0.56 3.86 -2.88
N ILE A 407 0.39 4.60 -3.97
CA ILE A 407 -0.40 5.84 -4.01
C ILE A 407 -1.92 5.59 -4.01
N LYS A 408 -2.37 4.44 -4.50
CA LYS A 408 -3.81 4.11 -4.59
C LYS A 408 -4.57 4.29 -3.27
N PRO A 409 -4.07 3.85 -2.09
CA PRO A 409 -4.73 4.11 -0.80
C PRO A 409 -4.92 5.60 -0.50
N ILE A 410 -3.95 6.44 -0.89
CA ILE A 410 -4.03 7.90 -0.71
C ILE A 410 -5.13 8.49 -1.61
N GLY A 411 -5.21 8.02 -2.85
CA GLY A 411 -6.26 8.39 -3.80
C GLY A 411 -7.67 8.03 -3.31
N LEU A 412 -7.84 6.84 -2.71
CA LEU A 412 -9.08 6.40 -2.09
C LEU A 412 -9.44 7.26 -0.88
N GLY A 413 -8.46 7.56 -0.02
CA GLY A 413 -8.64 8.45 1.13
C GLY A 413 -9.16 9.83 0.70
N LYS A 414 -8.58 10.43 -0.34
CA LYS A 414 -9.07 11.71 -0.89
C LYS A 414 -10.53 11.66 -1.36
N LYS A 415 -10.98 10.53 -1.91
CA LYS A 415 -12.39 10.36 -2.32
C LYS A 415 -13.33 10.29 -1.11
N ASN A 416 -12.87 9.80 0.04
CA ASN A 416 -13.69 9.61 1.24
C ASN A 416 -13.75 10.86 2.12
N TYR A 417 -12.68 11.63 2.27
CA TYR A 417 -12.64 12.81 3.14
C TYR A 417 -12.18 14.10 2.45
N LEU A 418 -12.08 14.09 1.14
CA LEU A 418 -11.95 15.21 0.20
C LEU A 418 -10.67 16.04 0.37
N PHE A 419 -10.28 16.42 1.58
CA PHE A 419 -9.13 17.25 1.88
C PHE A 419 -8.51 16.93 3.25
N ALA A 420 -7.29 17.38 3.47
CA ALA A 420 -6.70 17.42 4.80
C ALA A 420 -7.12 18.71 5.51
N GLY A 421 -7.50 18.63 6.79
CA GLY A 421 -7.98 19.78 7.56
C GLY A 421 -6.91 20.85 7.85
N SER A 422 -5.62 20.52 7.68
CA SER A 422 -4.48 21.43 7.83
C SER A 422 -3.23 20.78 7.25
N GLU A 423 -2.14 21.55 7.10
CA GLU A 423 -0.82 21.00 6.76
C GLU A 423 -0.31 20.02 7.84
N GLY A 424 -0.56 20.33 9.12
CA GLY A 424 -0.28 19.43 10.23
C GLY A 424 -1.02 18.10 10.09
N GLY A 425 -2.29 18.15 9.69
CA GLY A 425 -3.10 16.96 9.39
C GLY A 425 -2.56 16.17 8.19
N ALA A 426 -2.04 16.84 7.16
CA ALA A 426 -1.41 16.20 6.02
C ALA A 426 -0.08 15.53 6.41
N LYS A 427 0.74 16.16 7.25
CA LYS A 427 1.99 15.58 7.80
C LYS A 427 1.68 14.37 8.71
N THR A 428 0.63 14.47 9.54
CA THR A 428 0.10 13.34 10.34
C THR A 428 -0.29 12.17 9.45
N TRP A 429 -1.01 12.45 8.35
CA TRP A 429 -1.37 11.42 7.37
C TRP A 429 -0.14 10.76 6.78
N ALA A 430 0.85 11.53 6.32
CA ALA A 430 2.09 11.00 5.77
C ALA A 430 2.78 10.04 6.76
N THR A 431 2.94 10.46 8.02
CA THR A 431 3.59 9.65 9.06
C THR A 431 2.86 8.33 9.30
N LEU A 432 1.56 8.39 9.56
CA LEU A 432 0.78 7.19 9.93
C LEU A 432 0.59 6.26 8.74
N ALA A 433 0.31 6.80 7.54
CA ALA A 433 0.14 5.99 6.34
C ALA A 433 1.42 5.26 5.94
N SER A 434 2.61 5.85 6.12
CA SER A 434 3.89 5.22 5.83
C SER A 434 4.08 3.94 6.64
N LEU A 435 3.89 4.01 7.94
CA LEU A 435 4.04 2.86 8.84
C LEU A 435 2.97 1.80 8.58
N ILE A 436 1.71 2.21 8.40
CA ILE A 436 0.58 1.32 8.14
C ILE A 436 0.77 0.56 6.82
N ASN A 437 1.10 1.27 5.73
CA ASN A 437 1.22 0.63 4.43
C ASN A 437 2.50 -0.19 4.32
N THR A 438 3.60 0.22 4.95
CA THR A 438 4.80 -0.62 5.02
C THR A 438 4.54 -1.89 5.83
N ALA A 439 3.82 -1.82 6.96
CA ALA A 439 3.42 -3.02 7.71
C ALA A 439 2.59 -3.99 6.83
N LYS A 440 1.65 -3.45 6.04
CA LYS A 440 0.84 -4.26 5.10
C LYS A 440 1.68 -4.93 4.01
N LEU A 441 2.79 -4.33 3.55
CA LEU A 441 3.71 -4.94 2.57
C LEU A 441 4.44 -6.17 3.13
N HIS A 442 4.45 -6.32 4.47
CA HIS A 442 5.03 -7.44 5.20
C HIS A 442 3.98 -8.40 5.78
N ASP A 443 2.71 -8.30 5.36
CA ASP A 443 1.58 -9.10 5.87
C ASP A 443 1.40 -8.98 7.39
N ILE A 444 1.73 -7.81 7.96
CA ILE A 444 1.55 -7.50 9.37
C ILE A 444 0.18 -6.82 9.57
N ASP A 445 -0.59 -7.23 10.60
CA ASP A 445 -1.74 -6.46 11.05
C ASP A 445 -1.29 -5.08 11.56
N PRO A 446 -1.65 -3.99 10.86
CA PRO A 446 -1.16 -2.66 11.22
C PRO A 446 -1.66 -2.18 12.59
N ARG A 447 -2.81 -2.66 13.06
CA ARG A 447 -3.34 -2.29 14.38
C ARG A 447 -2.49 -2.90 15.50
N HIS A 448 -2.17 -4.19 15.38
CA HIS A 448 -1.31 -4.87 16.31
C HIS A 448 0.09 -4.26 16.34
N TYR A 449 0.65 -4.00 15.17
CA TYR A 449 1.94 -3.34 15.00
C TYR A 449 1.97 -1.96 15.68
N LEU A 450 1.06 -1.06 15.31
CA LEU A 450 1.05 0.30 15.86
C LEU A 450 0.77 0.33 17.36
N THR A 451 -0.04 -0.60 17.87
CA THR A 451 -0.28 -0.72 19.32
C THR A 451 1.02 -1.00 20.08
N ASP A 452 1.73 -2.05 19.68
CA ASP A 452 2.97 -2.45 20.35
C ASP A 452 4.07 -1.39 20.18
N VAL A 453 4.20 -0.81 18.99
CA VAL A 453 5.18 0.26 18.72
C VAL A 453 4.90 1.48 19.59
N LEU A 454 3.66 1.94 19.69
CA LEU A 454 3.29 3.06 20.55
C LEU A 454 3.56 2.73 22.03
N GLU A 455 3.14 1.56 22.51
CA GLU A 455 3.39 1.13 23.90
C GLU A 455 4.89 1.06 24.21
N ARG A 456 5.71 0.55 23.30
CA ARG A 456 7.17 0.44 23.49
C ARG A 456 7.87 1.80 23.50
N ILE A 457 7.47 2.72 22.62
CA ILE A 457 8.04 4.07 22.56
C ILE A 457 7.57 4.90 23.76
N VAL A 458 6.28 4.95 24.04
CA VAL A 458 5.69 5.76 25.12
C VAL A 458 6.19 5.31 26.50
N SER A 459 6.30 4.01 26.73
CA SER A 459 6.84 3.48 27.98
C SER A 459 8.36 3.60 28.14
N GLY A 460 9.08 4.02 27.08
CA GLY A 460 10.54 4.05 27.08
C GLY A 460 11.22 2.67 27.03
N ARG A 461 10.46 1.59 26.82
CA ARG A 461 11.02 0.23 26.64
C ARG A 461 11.93 0.15 25.42
N THR A 462 11.63 0.90 24.36
CA THR A 462 12.50 1.04 23.20
C THR A 462 13.05 2.46 23.17
N LYS A 463 14.36 2.58 23.28
CA LYS A 463 15.08 3.86 23.25
C LYS A 463 15.26 4.34 21.78
N ILE A 464 15.59 5.61 21.62
CA ILE A 464 15.76 6.24 20.28
C ILE A 464 16.80 5.53 19.41
N ASN A 465 17.90 5.06 20.00
CA ASN A 465 18.94 4.29 19.30
C ASN A 465 18.54 2.84 18.94
N GLN A 466 17.40 2.37 19.45
CA GLN A 466 16.84 1.03 19.21
C GLN A 466 15.64 1.05 18.26
N LEU A 467 15.25 2.21 17.73
CA LEU A 467 14.07 2.35 16.87
C LEU A 467 14.12 1.45 15.62
N HIS A 468 15.33 1.09 15.15
CA HIS A 468 15.49 0.16 14.03
C HIS A 468 14.82 -1.19 14.27
N MET A 469 14.71 -1.65 15.52
CA MET A 469 14.01 -2.87 15.91
C MET A 469 12.49 -2.78 15.65
N LEU A 470 11.95 -1.56 15.59
CA LEU A 470 10.53 -1.29 15.37
C LEU A 470 10.17 -1.08 13.89
N LEU A 471 11.15 -1.09 12.96
CA LEU A 471 10.83 -1.12 11.54
C LEU A 471 10.02 -2.38 11.23
N PRO A 472 8.98 -2.33 10.37
CA PRO A 472 8.03 -3.42 10.21
C PRO A 472 8.65 -4.81 10.01
N TRP A 473 9.67 -4.91 9.16
CA TRP A 473 10.36 -6.19 8.89
C TRP A 473 11.14 -6.72 10.10
N ASN A 474 11.80 -5.84 10.87
CA ASN A 474 12.55 -6.24 12.07
C ASN A 474 11.60 -6.61 13.21
N TRP A 475 10.51 -5.84 13.37
CA TRP A 475 9.45 -6.13 14.32
C TRP A 475 8.80 -7.50 14.06
N LYS A 476 8.55 -7.84 12.78
CA LYS A 476 8.03 -9.16 12.40
C LYS A 476 9.03 -10.25 12.74
N ALA A 477 10.30 -10.10 12.36
CA ALA A 477 11.35 -11.09 12.65
C ALA A 477 11.53 -11.36 14.15
N GLU A 478 11.46 -10.32 15.01
CA GLU A 478 11.50 -10.46 16.48
C GLU A 478 10.36 -11.35 16.98
N ARG A 479 9.14 -11.15 16.48
CA ARG A 479 7.95 -11.90 16.89
C ARG A 479 7.94 -13.33 16.38
N ASP A 480 8.29 -13.53 15.12
CA ASP A 480 8.37 -14.87 14.54
C ASP A 480 9.40 -15.72 15.31
N SER A 481 10.54 -15.13 15.68
CA SER A 481 11.56 -15.77 16.52
C SER A 481 11.05 -16.08 17.94
N SER A 482 10.24 -15.19 18.51
CA SER A 482 9.67 -15.39 19.85
C SER A 482 8.59 -16.48 19.87
N GLN A 483 7.76 -16.54 18.82
CA GLN A 483 6.75 -17.59 18.67
C GLN A 483 7.40 -18.97 18.43
N ALA A 484 8.46 -19.05 17.63
CA ALA A 484 9.21 -20.29 17.41
C ALA A 484 9.81 -20.82 18.73
N LYS A 485 10.32 -19.95 19.60
CA LYS A 485 10.84 -20.34 20.94
C LYS A 485 9.77 -20.80 21.93
N LEU A 486 8.52 -20.34 21.77
CA LEU A 486 7.40 -20.77 22.62
C LEU A 486 6.79 -22.09 22.15
N ALA A 487 7.00 -22.44 20.88
CA ALA A 487 6.50 -23.68 20.26
C ALA A 487 7.51 -24.85 20.34
N ALA A 488 8.78 -24.55 20.66
CA ALA A 488 9.85 -25.53 20.90
C ALA A 488 9.98 -25.86 22.39
#